data_11a49c049c82718d7df3c1407058e4d9
#
_entry.id   11a49c049c82718d7df3c1407058e4d9
#
_cell.length_a   1.000
_cell.length_b   1.000
_cell.length_c   1.000
_cell.angle_alpha   90.00
_cell.angle_beta   90.00
_cell.angle_gamma   90.00
#
_symmetry.space_group_name_H-M   'P 1'
#
loop_
_entity.id
_entity.type
_entity.pdbx_description
1 polymer ?
#
loop_
_entity_poly.entity_id
_entity_poly.type
_entity_poly.pdbx_seq_one_letter_code
_entity_poly.pdbx_strand_id
1 'polypeptide(L)'
;MIILNKVFHFCAAHRYGNPDLSETDNLAAFGEDLNIHGHNYELTVSITGAVNPATGFLVDLGHLKEVVKEHILKQVDHSQIEIDIPWFKGRQPSTENMVVWMWEQIAS
;
A
#
# COMPACT_ATOMS: atom_id res chain seq x y z
N MET A 1 -1.60 -20.87 -17.90
CA MET A 1 -1.68 -19.60 -17.15
C MET A 1 -0.50 -19.51 -16.20
N ILE A 2 0.15 -18.40 -16.19
CA ILE A 2 1.26 -18.14 -15.28
C ILE A 2 0.92 -17.00 -14.33
N ILE A 3 1.67 -16.92 -13.24
CA ILE A 3 1.59 -15.80 -12.30
C ILE A 3 2.99 -15.17 -12.24
N LEU A 4 3.07 -13.87 -12.52
CA LEU A 4 4.30 -13.09 -12.42
C LEU A 4 4.21 -12.17 -11.22
N ASN A 5 5.20 -12.25 -10.32
CA ASN A 5 5.26 -11.41 -9.13
C ASN A 5 6.40 -10.41 -9.27
N LYS A 6 6.11 -9.13 -9.02
CA LYS A 6 7.11 -8.07 -8.95
C LYS A 6 7.09 -7.48 -7.54
N VAL A 7 8.26 -7.41 -6.91
CA VAL A 7 8.43 -6.88 -5.56
C VAL A 7 8.94 -5.46 -5.62
N PHE A 8 8.30 -4.58 -4.84
CA PHE A 8 8.70 -3.19 -4.65
C PHE A 8 8.94 -2.94 -3.17
N HIS A 9 9.78 -1.96 -2.86
CA HIS A 9 10.11 -1.60 -1.49
C HIS A 9 9.80 -0.13 -1.24
N PHE A 10 9.30 0.16 -0.06
CA PHE A 10 9.14 1.54 0.40
C PHE A 10 9.21 1.59 1.93
N CYS A 11 9.43 2.77 2.48
CA CYS A 11 9.31 3.00 3.90
C CYS A 11 8.27 4.09 4.17
N ALA A 12 7.51 3.92 5.23
CA ALA A 12 6.49 4.89 5.62
C ALA A 12 6.24 4.82 7.12
N ALA A 13 5.72 5.91 7.66
CA ALA A 13 5.31 5.99 9.05
C ALA A 13 3.79 6.02 9.15
N HIS A 14 3.29 5.64 10.29
CA HIS A 14 1.87 5.74 10.60
C HIS A 14 1.63 5.73 12.11
N ARG A 15 0.42 6.14 12.48
CA ARG A 15 -0.12 5.93 13.81
C ARG A 15 -1.59 5.59 13.71
N TYR A 16 -2.05 4.78 14.64
CA TYR A 16 -3.48 4.47 14.77
C TYR A 16 -4.14 5.40 15.76
N GLY A 17 -5.44 5.51 15.68
CA GLY A 17 -6.25 6.25 16.62
C GLY A 17 -7.64 6.48 16.06
N ASN A 18 -8.65 6.38 16.93
CA ASN A 18 -10.03 6.66 16.56
C ASN A 18 -10.55 7.78 17.46
N PRO A 19 -10.80 9.00 16.93
CA PRO A 19 -11.27 10.13 17.73
C PRO A 19 -12.66 9.91 18.33
N ASP A 20 -13.43 8.96 17.80
CA ASP A 20 -14.77 8.63 18.32
C ASP A 20 -14.71 7.70 19.54
N LEU A 21 -13.54 7.12 19.83
CA LEU A 21 -13.33 6.29 21.00
C LEU A 21 -12.75 7.11 22.16
N SER A 22 -13.01 6.65 23.39
CA SER A 22 -12.36 7.21 24.58
C SER A 22 -10.85 6.94 24.56
N GLU A 23 -10.10 7.66 25.38
CA GLU A 23 -8.67 7.43 25.56
C GLU A 23 -8.39 5.99 25.99
N THR A 24 -9.18 5.48 26.94
CA THR A 24 -9.06 4.09 27.43
C THR A 24 -9.32 3.08 26.32
N ASP A 25 -10.36 3.29 25.51
CA ASP A 25 -10.70 2.38 24.42
C ASP A 25 -9.67 2.41 23.30
N ASN A 26 -9.10 3.58 22.98
CA ASN A 26 -8.01 3.71 22.04
C ASN A 26 -6.77 2.93 22.52
N LEU A 27 -6.41 3.06 23.79
CA LEU A 27 -5.28 2.34 24.35
C LEU A 27 -5.50 0.82 24.32
N ALA A 28 -6.72 0.38 24.62
CA ALA A 28 -7.05 -1.05 24.58
C ALA A 28 -7.01 -1.61 23.15
N ALA A 29 -7.46 -0.84 22.16
CA ALA A 29 -7.51 -1.27 20.76
C ALA A 29 -6.14 -1.25 20.09
N PHE A 30 -5.34 -0.22 20.33
CA PHE A 30 -4.14 0.07 19.54
C PHE A 30 -2.83 -0.03 20.33
N GLY A 31 -2.87 0.14 21.66
CA GLY A 31 -1.67 0.07 22.49
C GLY A 31 -0.58 1.04 22.03
N GLU A 32 0.63 0.53 21.83
CA GLU A 32 1.78 1.32 21.39
C GLU A 32 1.61 1.89 19.98
N ASP A 33 0.72 1.34 19.18
CA ASP A 33 0.46 1.80 17.82
C ASP A 33 -0.22 3.17 17.76
N LEU A 34 -0.65 3.70 18.91
CA LEU A 34 -1.07 5.10 19.03
C LEU A 34 0.09 6.08 18.80
N ASN A 35 1.32 5.63 18.98
CA ASN A 35 2.51 6.42 18.71
C ASN A 35 2.92 6.30 17.25
N ILE A 36 3.50 7.39 16.72
CA ILE A 36 4.05 7.37 15.37
C ILE A 36 5.21 6.38 15.34
N HIS A 37 5.17 5.49 14.35
CA HIS A 37 6.26 4.53 14.11
C HIS A 37 6.38 4.26 12.63
N GLY A 38 7.52 3.76 12.21
CA GLY A 38 7.81 3.50 10.80
C GLY A 38 8.15 2.05 10.53
N HIS A 39 7.94 1.67 9.28
CA HIS A 39 8.25 0.32 8.78
C HIS A 39 8.92 0.39 7.43
N ASN A 40 9.73 -0.64 7.15
CA ASN A 40 10.11 -0.98 5.79
C ASN A 40 9.07 -1.96 5.25
N TYR A 41 8.49 -1.63 4.10
CA TYR A 41 7.45 -2.44 3.49
C TYR A 41 7.93 -3.10 2.22
N GLU A 42 7.41 -4.28 1.96
CA GLU A 42 7.46 -4.93 0.66
C GLU A 42 6.06 -4.95 0.06
N LEU A 43 5.94 -4.46 -1.17
CA LEU A 43 4.73 -4.56 -1.97
C LEU A 43 4.98 -5.57 -3.09
N THR A 44 4.21 -6.63 -3.13
CA THR A 44 4.25 -7.58 -4.23
C THR A 44 3.02 -7.37 -5.11
N VAL A 45 3.26 -7.08 -6.39
CA VAL A 45 2.20 -7.00 -7.39
C VAL A 45 2.24 -8.28 -8.21
N SER A 46 1.11 -8.97 -8.24
CA SER A 46 0.96 -10.24 -8.95
C SER A 46 0.10 -10.03 -10.19
N ILE A 47 0.59 -10.51 -11.33
CA ILE A 47 -0.11 -10.43 -12.60
C ILE A 47 -0.29 -11.85 -13.12
N THR A 48 -1.50 -12.18 -13.55
CA THR A 48 -1.81 -13.49 -14.11
C THR A 48 -2.34 -13.35 -15.52
N GLY A 49 -2.12 -14.37 -16.33
CA GLY A 49 -2.60 -14.42 -17.70
C GLY A 49 -1.79 -15.39 -18.54
N ALA A 50 -1.86 -15.23 -19.86
CA ALA A 50 -1.12 -16.04 -20.82
C ALA A 50 0.01 -15.23 -21.45
N VAL A 51 1.10 -15.91 -21.78
CA VAL A 51 2.20 -15.30 -22.50
C VAL A 51 1.76 -14.93 -23.91
N ASN A 52 2.06 -13.71 -24.34
CA ASN A 52 1.85 -13.30 -25.72
C ASN A 52 2.89 -13.97 -26.61
N PRO A 53 2.51 -14.83 -27.56
CA PRO A 53 3.48 -15.58 -28.36
C PRO A 53 4.31 -14.69 -29.29
N ALA A 54 3.83 -13.51 -29.64
CA ALA A 54 4.57 -12.60 -30.49
C ALA A 54 5.71 -11.88 -29.77
N THR A 55 5.54 -11.60 -28.46
CA THR A 55 6.53 -10.87 -27.66
C THR A 55 7.26 -11.73 -26.64
N GLY A 56 6.66 -12.85 -26.25
CA GLY A 56 7.14 -13.67 -25.14
C GLY A 56 6.79 -13.09 -23.76
N PHE A 57 6.00 -12.02 -23.71
CA PHE A 57 5.67 -11.34 -22.46
C PHE A 57 4.22 -11.57 -22.03
N LEU A 58 4.00 -11.64 -20.72
CA LEU A 58 2.69 -11.48 -20.08
C LEU A 58 2.38 -10.00 -19.92
N VAL A 59 3.37 -9.24 -19.51
CA VAL A 59 3.28 -7.81 -19.23
C VAL A 59 4.62 -7.15 -19.53
N ASP A 60 4.61 -5.87 -19.89
CA ASP A 60 5.81 -5.06 -19.94
C ASP A 60 6.19 -4.67 -18.51
N LEU A 61 7.28 -5.26 -17.98
CA LEU A 61 7.74 -5.01 -16.63
C LEU A 61 8.17 -3.55 -16.41
N GLY A 62 8.70 -2.90 -17.43
CA GLY A 62 9.05 -1.48 -17.36
C GLY A 62 7.81 -0.61 -17.18
N HIS A 63 6.75 -0.92 -17.91
CA HIS A 63 5.48 -0.21 -17.78
C HIS A 63 4.84 -0.46 -16.41
N LEU A 64 4.83 -1.70 -15.93
CA LEU A 64 4.35 -2.02 -14.59
C LEU A 64 5.08 -1.22 -13.52
N LYS A 65 6.41 -1.16 -13.62
CA LYS A 65 7.24 -0.38 -12.70
C LYS A 65 6.84 1.10 -12.68
N GLU A 66 6.64 1.69 -13.86
CA GLU A 66 6.23 3.10 -13.97
C GLU A 66 4.85 3.36 -13.37
N VAL A 67 3.89 2.48 -13.61
CA VAL A 67 2.53 2.59 -13.05
C VAL A 67 2.57 2.53 -11.53
N VAL A 68 3.26 1.55 -10.96
CA VAL A 68 3.36 1.41 -9.50
C VAL A 68 4.09 2.60 -8.88
N LYS A 69 5.17 3.06 -9.49
CA LYS A 69 5.92 4.22 -9.04
C LYS A 69 5.06 5.48 -9.02
N GLU A 70 4.36 5.77 -10.13
CA GLU A 70 3.54 6.99 -10.26
C GLU A 70 2.32 6.99 -9.35
N HIS A 71 1.62 5.86 -9.26
CA HIS A 71 0.32 5.80 -8.60
C HIS A 71 0.37 5.36 -7.14
N ILE A 72 1.43 4.69 -6.72
CA ILE A 72 1.58 4.20 -5.35
C ILE A 72 2.81 4.79 -4.67
N LEU A 73 4.00 4.48 -5.16
CA LEU A 73 5.25 4.78 -4.44
C LEU A 73 5.48 6.26 -4.21
N LYS A 74 5.16 7.11 -5.18
CA LYS A 74 5.30 8.56 -5.02
C LYS A 74 4.44 9.12 -3.89
N GLN A 75 3.33 8.48 -3.59
CA GLN A 75 2.44 8.93 -2.53
C GLN A 75 2.82 8.35 -1.17
N VAL A 76 3.22 7.09 -1.12
CA VAL A 76 3.38 6.37 0.14
C VAL A 76 4.81 6.33 0.65
N ASP A 77 5.80 6.29 -0.25
CA ASP A 77 7.20 6.20 0.17
C ASP A 77 7.64 7.47 0.90
N HIS A 78 8.22 7.29 2.08
CA HIS A 78 8.62 8.36 2.99
C HIS A 78 7.46 9.23 3.50
N SER A 79 6.24 8.72 3.47
CA SER A 79 5.05 9.42 3.97
C SER A 79 4.74 9.05 5.42
N GLN A 80 3.93 9.89 6.05
CA GLN A 80 3.11 9.49 7.18
C GLN A 80 1.71 9.22 6.63
N ILE A 81 1.34 7.96 6.52
CA ILE A 81 0.25 7.47 5.69
C ILE A 81 -1.09 8.17 5.97
N GLU A 82 -1.50 8.26 7.23
CA GLU A 82 -2.80 8.83 7.61
C GLU A 82 -2.88 10.34 7.45
N ILE A 83 -1.74 11.01 7.27
CA ILE A 83 -1.67 12.47 7.07
C ILE A 83 -1.48 12.84 5.61
N ASP A 84 -0.55 12.19 4.93
CA ASP A 84 -0.11 12.59 3.60
C ASP A 84 -0.98 12.05 2.47
N ILE A 85 -1.72 10.95 2.72
CA ILE A 85 -2.57 10.34 1.71
C ILE A 85 -4.03 10.60 2.06
N PRO A 86 -4.73 11.47 1.30
CA PRO A 86 -6.10 11.90 1.64
C PRO A 86 -7.11 10.77 1.78
N TRP A 87 -6.92 9.66 1.05
CA TRP A 87 -7.81 8.50 1.13
C TRP A 87 -7.93 7.94 2.55
N PHE A 88 -6.86 8.09 3.36
CA PHE A 88 -6.83 7.58 4.74
C PHE A 88 -7.51 8.49 5.75
N LYS A 89 -8.04 9.64 5.34
CA LYS A 89 -8.80 10.50 6.24
C LYS A 89 -10.04 9.74 6.74
N GLY A 90 -10.16 9.56 8.05
CA GLY A 90 -11.22 8.79 8.66
C GLY A 90 -11.07 7.27 8.58
N ARG A 91 -9.93 6.78 8.09
CA ARG A 91 -9.58 5.36 8.03
C ARG A 91 -8.30 5.09 8.79
N GLN A 92 -8.19 3.89 9.35
CA GLN A 92 -6.94 3.49 10.00
C GLN A 92 -5.90 3.12 8.94
N PRO A 93 -4.62 3.51 9.14
CA PRO A 93 -3.54 3.18 8.20
C PRO A 93 -3.03 1.74 8.41
N SER A 94 -3.95 0.79 8.44
CA SER A 94 -3.66 -0.64 8.60
C SER A 94 -3.12 -1.23 7.30
N THR A 95 -2.46 -2.37 7.41
CA THR A 95 -2.00 -3.12 6.24
C THR A 95 -3.18 -3.48 5.33
N GLU A 96 -4.32 -3.86 5.91
CA GLU A 96 -5.53 -4.20 5.18
C GLU A 96 -6.04 -3.00 4.35
N ASN A 97 -6.15 -1.83 4.96
CA ASN A 97 -6.56 -0.62 4.27
C ASN A 97 -5.54 -0.16 3.23
N MET A 98 -4.25 -0.36 3.50
CA MET A 98 -3.20 -0.06 2.52
C MET A 98 -3.35 -0.90 1.25
N VAL A 99 -3.66 -2.18 1.39
CA VAL A 99 -3.89 -3.06 0.24
C VAL A 99 -5.11 -2.61 -0.57
N VAL A 100 -6.20 -2.23 0.10
CA VAL A 100 -7.40 -1.70 -0.58
C VAL A 100 -7.07 -0.42 -1.35
N TRP A 101 -6.38 0.52 -0.72
CA TRP A 101 -5.98 1.76 -1.37
C TRP A 101 -5.08 1.51 -2.58
N MET A 102 -4.07 0.67 -2.43
CA MET A 102 -3.15 0.33 -3.52
C MET A 102 -3.87 -0.31 -4.70
N TRP A 103 -4.81 -1.22 -4.41
CA TRP A 103 -5.63 -1.85 -5.44
C TRP A 103 -6.41 -0.80 -6.24
N GLU A 104 -7.04 0.16 -5.57
CA GLU A 104 -7.78 1.24 -6.23
C GLU A 104 -6.90 2.11 -7.12
N GLN A 105 -5.61 2.22 -6.80
CA GLN A 105 -4.68 3.04 -7.58
C GLN A 105 -4.29 2.40 -8.92
N ILE A 106 -4.23 1.08 -9.01
CA ILE A 106 -3.66 0.39 -10.16
C ILE A 106 -4.59 -0.61 -10.85
N ALA A 107 -5.69 -1.01 -10.25
CA ALA A 107 -6.57 -2.06 -10.79
C ALA A 107 -7.66 -1.53 -11.72
N SER A 108 -7.52 -0.35 -12.20
CA SER A 108 -8.50 0.26 -13.13
C SER A 108 -8.26 -0.14 -14.58
#